data_e85574356f0e63af1c452efd0c737a06
#
_entry.id   e85574356f0e63af1c452efd0c737a06
#
_cell.length_a   1.000
_cell.length_b   1.000
_cell.length_c   1.000
_cell.angle_alpha   90.00
_cell.angle_beta   90.00
_cell.angle_gamma   90.00
#
_symmetry.space_group_name_H-M   'P 1'
#
loop_
_entity.id
_entity.type
_entity.pdbx_description
1 polymer ?
#
loop_
_entity_poly.entity_id
_entity_poly.type
_entity_poly.pdbx_seq_one_letter_code
_entity_poly.pdbx_strand_id
1 'polypeptide(L)'
;MTRNMLAAMLLMTVAFTSQAQEVKWEITGSVMNAEATDTLQVINLKTQSVEATLDVKDGQILPTEGALAEPTFCAIRREGRTGWMMAFVLESGTISLDIDLMNSCILRTAGTPMNDDLAPLLHYLANPTGGYDPAKDEEYARHILGLVRDIVLRHADDALAPFIIQMTQTRYTPTETLALINLLSEQQRNDLDIQRLQENMTLAAETDEEMPYRELTGIGRNGNPVRLSDFVGHGQYVLADFWASWCGPCVARMPQVINLARRYADQGLQVIGITMKEPIEASEGAVQRLGIPFPQIYQSTPMSTYGITAIPAFILFAPDGTILLRRTISPEAVEAKLKALFEGVNLP
;
A
#
# COMPACT_ATOMS: atom_id res chain seq x y z
N MET A 1 78.40 -7.39 -19.81
CA MET A 1 78.12 -7.84 -18.45
C MET A 1 77.25 -6.83 -17.77
N THR A 2 75.93 -7.03 -17.83
CA THR A 2 74.95 -6.22 -17.08
C THR A 2 73.85 -7.16 -16.60
N ARG A 3 73.81 -7.38 -15.30
CA ARG A 3 72.85 -8.25 -14.59
C ARG A 3 71.53 -7.51 -14.40
N ASN A 4 70.48 -8.02 -15.03
CA ASN A 4 69.10 -7.59 -14.76
C ASN A 4 68.66 -8.20 -13.42
N MET A 5 68.33 -7.30 -12.47
CA MET A 5 67.56 -7.64 -11.28
C MET A 5 66.08 -7.41 -11.59
N LEU A 6 65.31 -8.50 -11.74
CA LEU A 6 63.85 -8.46 -11.68
C LEU A 6 63.45 -8.39 -10.20
N ALA A 7 62.88 -7.25 -9.79
CA ALA A 7 62.19 -7.16 -8.53
C ALA A 7 60.76 -7.71 -8.72
N ALA A 8 60.49 -8.85 -8.10
CA ALA A 8 59.15 -9.42 -7.98
C ALA A 8 58.35 -8.62 -6.93
N MET A 9 57.44 -7.80 -7.37
CA MET A 9 56.50 -7.09 -6.53
C MET A 9 55.34 -8.04 -6.18
N LEU A 10 55.39 -8.62 -4.97
CA LEU A 10 54.32 -9.48 -4.43
C LEU A 10 53.13 -8.57 -4.06
N LEU A 11 52.13 -8.49 -4.92
CA LEU A 11 50.86 -7.87 -4.61
C LEU A 11 50.09 -8.79 -3.64
N MET A 12 50.17 -8.50 -2.36
CA MET A 12 49.22 -9.05 -1.38
C MET A 12 47.85 -8.37 -1.60
N THR A 13 46.98 -9.03 -2.32
CA THR A 13 45.56 -8.73 -2.30
C THR A 13 45.00 -9.17 -0.94
N VAL A 14 44.89 -8.20 -0.01
CA VAL A 14 44.12 -8.42 1.20
C VAL A 14 42.64 -8.41 0.74
N ALA A 15 42.07 -9.58 0.61
CA ALA A 15 40.64 -9.74 0.47
C ALA A 15 40.03 -9.34 1.81
N PHE A 16 39.52 -8.10 1.89
CA PHE A 16 38.56 -7.74 2.92
C PHE A 16 37.29 -8.54 2.66
N THR A 17 37.19 -9.72 3.23
CA THR A 17 35.88 -10.32 3.43
C THR A 17 35.18 -9.49 4.51
N SER A 18 34.35 -8.54 4.08
CA SER A 18 33.35 -7.96 4.96
C SER A 18 32.47 -9.14 5.40
N GLN A 19 32.75 -9.70 6.57
CA GLN A 19 31.74 -10.54 7.24
C GLN A 19 30.59 -9.59 7.56
N ALA A 20 29.45 -9.81 6.93
CA ALA A 20 28.22 -9.15 7.31
C ALA A 20 28.05 -9.37 8.82
N GLN A 21 27.99 -8.30 9.59
CA GLN A 21 27.87 -8.38 11.04
C GLN A 21 26.50 -8.98 11.34
N GLU A 22 26.48 -10.13 11.99
CA GLU A 22 25.24 -10.83 12.39
C GLU A 22 24.40 -9.90 13.29
N VAL A 23 23.13 -9.73 12.95
CA VAL A 23 22.16 -8.95 13.71
C VAL A 23 21.67 -9.81 14.88
N LYS A 24 22.16 -9.57 16.09
CA LYS A 24 21.75 -10.24 17.31
C LYS A 24 20.70 -9.41 18.03
N TRP A 25 19.56 -10.00 18.27
CA TRP A 25 18.42 -9.34 18.88
C TRP A 25 17.86 -10.12 20.08
N GLU A 26 17.25 -9.39 20.98
CA GLU A 26 16.43 -9.90 22.09
C GLU A 26 15.08 -9.18 22.08
N ILE A 27 13.98 -9.90 22.27
CA ILE A 27 12.65 -9.33 22.44
C ILE A 27 12.21 -9.50 23.89
N THR A 28 11.72 -8.41 24.48
CA THR A 28 11.08 -8.31 25.79
C THR A 28 9.82 -7.45 25.72
N GLY A 29 9.06 -7.34 26.78
CA GLY A 29 7.96 -6.40 26.85
C GLY A 29 6.71 -6.92 27.54
N SER A 30 5.58 -6.27 27.32
CA SER A 30 4.31 -6.57 27.97
C SER A 30 3.20 -6.91 26.97
N VAL A 31 2.27 -7.75 27.42
CA VAL A 31 1.09 -8.14 26.63
C VAL A 31 -0.16 -7.95 27.46
N MET A 32 -0.97 -6.96 27.11
CA MET A 32 -2.27 -6.72 27.71
C MET A 32 -3.32 -7.66 27.14
N ASN A 33 -4.27 -8.07 27.98
CA ASN A 33 -5.39 -8.96 27.62
C ASN A 33 -4.91 -10.33 27.11
N ALA A 34 -3.74 -10.82 27.61
CA ALA A 34 -3.23 -12.14 27.30
C ALA A 34 -3.96 -13.21 28.14
N GLU A 35 -4.25 -14.34 27.51
CA GLU A 35 -4.67 -15.57 28.18
C GLU A 35 -3.44 -16.42 28.52
N ALA A 36 -3.55 -17.31 29.51
CA ALA A 36 -2.44 -18.13 29.97
C ALA A 36 -1.86 -19.08 28.90
N THR A 37 -2.57 -19.27 27.80
CA THR A 37 -2.19 -20.16 26.68
C THR A 37 -1.77 -19.39 25.44
N ASP A 38 -1.65 -18.06 25.52
CA ASP A 38 -1.30 -17.28 24.35
C ASP A 38 0.15 -17.46 23.95
N THR A 39 0.33 -17.82 22.70
CA THR A 39 1.63 -17.89 22.01
C THR A 39 1.62 -16.87 20.87
N LEU A 40 2.65 -16.05 20.80
CA LEU A 40 2.80 -15.05 19.76
C LEU A 40 3.93 -15.46 18.81
N GLN A 41 3.68 -15.33 17.52
CA GLN A 41 4.66 -15.60 16.48
C GLN A 41 5.17 -14.29 15.89
N VAL A 42 6.48 -14.18 15.74
CA VAL A 42 7.15 -13.12 15.01
C VAL A 42 7.23 -13.54 13.55
N ILE A 43 6.53 -12.84 12.67
CA ILE A 43 6.40 -13.18 11.26
C ILE A 43 7.20 -12.19 10.43
N ASN A 44 8.15 -12.70 9.66
CA ASN A 44 8.86 -11.92 8.64
C ASN A 44 7.87 -11.46 7.55
N LEU A 45 7.77 -10.15 7.34
CA LEU A 45 6.80 -9.59 6.40
C LEU A 45 7.13 -9.87 4.94
N LYS A 46 8.40 -10.11 4.62
CA LYS A 46 8.86 -10.40 3.25
C LYS A 46 8.71 -11.87 2.87
N THR A 47 9.15 -12.76 3.75
CA THR A 47 9.20 -14.21 3.48
C THR A 47 7.99 -14.98 4.01
N GLN A 48 7.21 -14.38 4.92
CA GLN A 48 6.11 -15.00 5.65
C GLN A 48 6.52 -16.13 6.59
N SER A 49 7.84 -16.28 6.84
CA SER A 49 8.39 -17.25 7.80
C SER A 49 8.16 -16.82 9.25
N VAL A 50 8.13 -17.79 10.14
CA VAL A 50 8.18 -17.54 11.59
C VAL A 50 9.65 -17.39 11.98
N GLU A 51 10.05 -16.21 12.43
CA GLU A 51 11.42 -15.92 12.89
C GLU A 51 11.60 -16.29 14.37
N ALA A 52 10.55 -16.14 15.17
CA ALA A 52 10.55 -16.51 16.58
C ALA A 52 9.14 -16.80 17.09
N THR A 53 9.08 -17.51 18.22
CA THR A 53 7.87 -17.70 19.03
C THR A 53 8.12 -17.07 20.38
N LEU A 54 7.18 -16.22 20.81
CA LEU A 54 7.25 -15.51 22.09
C LEU A 54 6.30 -16.15 23.09
N ASP A 55 6.86 -16.62 24.16
CA ASP A 55 6.11 -17.14 25.29
C ASP A 55 5.67 -15.97 26.20
N VAL A 56 4.40 -15.95 26.56
CA VAL A 56 3.81 -14.92 27.44
C VAL A 56 3.48 -15.55 28.79
N LYS A 57 3.99 -14.93 29.86
CA LYS A 57 3.70 -15.34 31.23
C LYS A 57 3.34 -14.13 32.09
N ASP A 58 2.22 -14.20 32.77
CA ASP A 58 1.71 -13.11 33.64
C ASP A 58 1.69 -11.74 32.96
N GLY A 59 1.34 -11.73 31.63
CA GLY A 59 1.30 -10.51 30.83
C GLY A 59 2.68 -9.96 30.43
N GLN A 60 3.76 -10.75 30.59
CA GLN A 60 5.11 -10.37 30.17
C GLN A 60 5.60 -11.32 29.08
N ILE A 61 6.29 -10.78 28.07
CA ILE A 61 7.05 -11.56 27.09
C ILE A 61 8.30 -12.08 27.79
N LEU A 62 8.47 -13.40 27.81
CA LEU A 62 9.73 -13.97 28.27
C LEU A 62 10.86 -13.61 27.28
N PRO A 63 12.06 -13.19 27.78
CA PRO A 63 13.16 -12.82 26.93
C PRO A 63 13.43 -13.89 25.85
N THR A 64 13.35 -13.49 24.60
CA THR A 64 13.53 -14.35 23.44
C THR A 64 14.63 -13.78 22.56
N GLU A 65 15.67 -14.55 22.31
CA GLU A 65 16.86 -14.13 21.58
C GLU A 65 16.94 -14.81 20.21
N GLY A 66 17.65 -14.17 19.28
CA GLY A 66 17.93 -14.72 17.98
C GLY A 66 18.97 -13.93 17.20
N ALA A 67 19.22 -14.39 15.97
CA ALA A 67 20.17 -13.75 15.09
C ALA A 67 19.70 -13.82 13.63
N LEU A 68 19.99 -12.77 12.86
CA LEU A 68 19.65 -12.61 11.44
C LEU A 68 20.87 -12.10 10.67
N ALA A 69 20.84 -12.24 9.35
CA ALA A 69 21.88 -11.69 8.48
C ALA A 69 21.75 -10.15 8.31
N GLU A 70 20.53 -9.62 8.41
CA GLU A 70 20.21 -8.21 8.20
C GLU A 70 18.98 -7.81 9.04
N PRO A 71 18.78 -6.53 9.35
CA PRO A 71 17.55 -6.05 9.99
C PRO A 71 16.32 -6.45 9.18
N THR A 72 15.30 -6.96 9.87
CA THR A 72 14.14 -7.59 9.24
C THR A 72 12.83 -7.02 9.79
N PHE A 73 11.93 -6.63 8.89
CA PHE A 73 10.59 -6.17 9.25
C PHE A 73 9.69 -7.36 9.59
N CYS A 74 9.14 -7.30 10.77
CA CYS A 74 8.30 -8.34 11.32
C CYS A 74 6.97 -7.79 11.82
N ALA A 75 5.98 -8.66 11.87
CA ALA A 75 4.72 -8.42 12.56
C ALA A 75 4.48 -9.50 13.61
N ILE A 76 3.64 -9.21 14.59
CA ILE A 76 3.18 -10.20 15.56
C ILE A 76 1.89 -10.84 15.06
N ARG A 77 1.81 -12.16 15.18
CA ARG A 77 0.60 -12.94 14.94
C ARG A 77 0.29 -13.79 16.18
N ARG A 78 -0.95 -13.75 16.66
CA ARG A 78 -1.40 -14.70 17.68
C ARG A 78 -1.59 -16.07 17.05
N GLU A 79 -1.03 -17.12 17.64
CA GLU A 79 -1.14 -18.48 17.11
C GLU A 79 -2.60 -18.90 16.95
N GLY A 80 -2.93 -19.57 15.85
CA GLY A 80 -4.30 -19.99 15.54
C GLY A 80 -5.26 -18.88 15.11
N ARG A 81 -4.80 -17.63 14.98
CA ARG A 81 -5.60 -16.50 14.46
C ARG A 81 -5.12 -16.07 13.08
N THR A 82 -6.06 -15.58 12.27
CA THR A 82 -5.76 -14.86 11.03
C THR A 82 -5.69 -13.38 11.33
N GLY A 83 -4.68 -12.70 10.77
CA GLY A 83 -4.46 -11.27 11.00
C GLY A 83 -3.13 -11.02 11.70
N TRP A 84 -2.62 -9.81 11.52
CA TRP A 84 -1.31 -9.38 11.99
C TRP A 84 -1.46 -8.10 12.78
N MET A 85 -0.64 -7.95 13.79
CA MET A 85 -0.45 -6.67 14.48
C MET A 85 0.56 -5.83 13.70
N MET A 86 0.65 -4.57 14.03
CA MET A 86 1.54 -3.62 13.36
C MET A 86 3.00 -4.10 13.33
N ALA A 87 3.73 -3.64 12.34
CA ALA A 87 5.11 -4.03 12.10
C ALA A 87 6.09 -3.40 13.11
N PHE A 88 7.20 -4.08 13.35
CA PHE A 88 8.38 -3.62 14.06
C PHE A 88 9.63 -4.17 13.36
N VAL A 89 10.82 -3.80 13.82
CA VAL A 89 12.09 -4.22 13.21
C VAL A 89 12.84 -5.16 14.15
N LEU A 90 13.19 -6.35 13.67
CA LEU A 90 14.24 -7.15 14.29
C LEU A 90 15.58 -6.58 13.87
N GLU A 91 16.24 -5.87 14.79
CA GLU A 91 17.56 -5.27 14.62
C GLU A 91 18.44 -5.53 15.85
N SER A 92 19.72 -5.20 15.78
CA SER A 92 20.66 -5.48 16.88
C SER A 92 20.28 -4.74 18.16
N GLY A 93 20.16 -5.51 19.25
CA GLY A 93 19.88 -4.98 20.60
C GLY A 93 18.64 -5.59 21.25
N THR A 94 18.20 -5.00 22.36
CA THR A 94 17.01 -5.43 23.08
C THR A 94 15.80 -4.60 22.65
N ILE A 95 14.83 -5.25 22.01
CA ILE A 95 13.59 -4.65 21.50
C ILE A 95 12.50 -4.84 22.56
N SER A 96 11.90 -3.75 23.01
CA SER A 96 10.77 -3.76 23.93
C SER A 96 9.45 -3.58 23.17
N LEU A 97 8.51 -4.52 23.31
CA LEU A 97 7.20 -4.49 22.68
C LEU A 97 6.10 -4.41 23.76
N ASP A 98 5.23 -3.40 23.66
CA ASP A 98 3.96 -3.37 24.42
C ASP A 98 2.83 -3.68 23.45
N ILE A 99 2.12 -4.80 23.72
CA ILE A 99 1.12 -5.38 22.80
C ILE A 99 -0.25 -5.38 23.48
N ASP A 100 -1.30 -5.03 22.73
CA ASP A 100 -2.69 -5.21 23.14
C ASP A 100 -3.38 -6.24 22.25
N LEU A 101 -3.67 -7.43 22.80
CA LEU A 101 -4.32 -8.52 22.08
C LEU A 101 -5.80 -8.26 21.80
N MET A 102 -6.47 -7.43 22.60
CA MET A 102 -7.88 -7.09 22.35
C MET A 102 -8.02 -6.22 21.10
N ASN A 103 -7.15 -5.24 20.96
CA ASN A 103 -7.15 -4.31 19.81
C ASN A 103 -6.23 -4.78 18.67
N SER A 104 -5.55 -5.93 18.83
CA SER A 104 -4.62 -6.50 17.85
C SER A 104 -3.59 -5.49 17.35
N CYS A 105 -2.97 -4.74 18.26
CA CYS A 105 -1.98 -3.72 17.91
C CYS A 105 -0.73 -3.78 18.81
N ILE A 106 0.39 -3.29 18.29
CA ILE A 106 1.57 -2.94 19.07
C ILE A 106 1.38 -1.48 19.51
N LEU A 107 1.27 -1.26 20.81
CA LEU A 107 1.09 0.06 21.39
C LEU A 107 2.38 0.86 21.39
N ARG A 108 3.50 0.16 21.59
CA ARG A 108 4.84 0.73 21.61
C ARG A 108 5.87 -0.28 21.16
N THR A 109 6.83 0.20 20.38
CA THR A 109 8.13 -0.47 20.15
C THR A 109 9.23 0.48 20.57
N ALA A 110 10.31 -0.03 21.17
CA ALA A 110 11.42 0.79 21.65
C ALA A 110 12.69 -0.04 21.92
N GLY A 111 13.78 0.67 22.21
CA GLY A 111 15.02 0.09 22.73
C GLY A 111 16.11 -0.12 21.68
N THR A 112 15.78 0.11 20.40
CA THR A 112 16.73 0.03 19.30
C THR A 112 16.47 1.17 18.30
N PRO A 113 17.47 1.63 17.53
CA PRO A 113 17.35 2.89 16.75
C PRO A 113 16.17 2.92 15.78
N MET A 114 15.98 1.89 14.97
CA MET A 114 14.88 1.87 14.01
C MET A 114 13.51 1.77 14.69
N ASN A 115 13.40 1.00 15.78
CA ASN A 115 12.17 0.89 16.55
C ASN A 115 11.83 2.18 17.31
N ASP A 116 12.83 2.88 17.85
CA ASP A 116 12.61 4.18 18.52
C ASP A 116 12.14 5.24 17.51
N ASP A 117 12.70 5.27 16.31
CA ASP A 117 12.29 6.18 15.25
C ASP A 117 10.92 5.81 14.63
N LEU A 118 10.55 4.53 14.63
CA LEU A 118 9.26 4.04 14.15
C LEU A 118 8.11 4.28 15.15
N ALA A 119 8.42 4.32 16.46
CA ALA A 119 7.43 4.38 17.52
C ALA A 119 6.40 5.54 17.40
N PRO A 120 6.78 6.79 17.07
CA PRO A 120 5.81 7.88 16.90
C PRO A 120 4.79 7.61 15.80
N LEU A 121 5.22 7.05 14.67
CA LEU A 121 4.35 6.70 13.55
C LEU A 121 3.39 5.57 13.96
N LEU A 122 3.88 4.51 14.59
CA LEU A 122 3.04 3.39 15.05
C LEU A 122 2.01 3.86 16.08
N HIS A 123 2.42 4.68 17.04
CA HIS A 123 1.50 5.25 18.04
C HIS A 123 0.37 6.03 17.38
N TYR A 124 0.68 6.86 16.37
CA TYR A 124 -0.30 7.65 15.64
C TYR A 124 -1.23 6.78 14.80
N LEU A 125 -0.70 5.72 14.15
CA LEU A 125 -1.48 4.78 13.36
C LEU A 125 -2.40 3.90 14.23
N ALA A 126 -1.96 3.54 15.45
CA ALA A 126 -2.75 2.74 16.39
C ALA A 126 -3.88 3.54 17.07
N ASN A 127 -3.71 4.85 17.20
CA ASN A 127 -4.65 5.74 17.89
C ASN A 127 -5.15 6.84 16.94
N PRO A 128 -5.89 6.50 15.87
CA PRO A 128 -6.48 7.52 15.01
C PRO A 128 -7.46 8.34 15.86
N THR A 129 -7.16 9.61 16.06
CA THR A 129 -7.98 10.51 16.88
C THR A 129 -9.33 10.78 16.21
N GLY A 130 -10.38 10.10 16.70
CA GLY A 130 -11.77 10.33 16.28
C GLY A 130 -12.16 9.54 15.03
N GLY A 131 -13.43 9.13 14.97
CA GLY A 131 -13.97 8.39 13.83
C GLY A 131 -13.74 9.11 12.49
N TYR A 132 -13.89 8.39 11.39
CA TYR A 132 -13.73 8.89 10.03
C TYR A 132 -14.48 10.23 9.85
N ASP A 133 -13.73 11.30 9.67
CA ASP A 133 -14.22 12.65 9.41
C ASP A 133 -13.42 13.18 8.22
N PRO A 134 -14.05 13.33 7.04
CA PRO A 134 -13.37 13.81 5.83
C PRO A 134 -12.61 15.12 6.01
N ALA A 135 -13.10 16.02 6.88
CA ALA A 135 -12.43 17.28 7.17
C ALA A 135 -11.13 17.12 7.96
N LYS A 136 -10.97 15.99 8.66
CA LYS A 136 -9.76 15.66 9.42
C LYS A 136 -8.81 14.75 8.66
N ASP A 137 -9.26 14.11 7.58
CA ASP A 137 -8.45 13.17 6.80
C ASP A 137 -7.22 13.84 6.17
N GLU A 138 -7.36 15.07 5.68
CA GLU A 138 -6.24 15.81 5.09
C GLU A 138 -5.20 16.24 6.15
N GLU A 139 -5.63 16.65 7.32
CA GLU A 139 -4.74 16.94 8.45
C GLU A 139 -4.04 15.68 8.94
N TYR A 140 -4.78 14.58 9.05
CA TYR A 140 -4.25 13.27 9.39
C TYR A 140 -3.21 12.79 8.38
N ALA A 141 -3.50 12.88 7.08
CA ALA A 141 -2.58 12.51 6.01
C ALA A 141 -1.31 13.37 6.04
N ARG A 142 -1.43 14.69 6.23
CA ARG A 142 -0.28 15.61 6.35
C ARG A 142 0.58 15.31 7.56
N HIS A 143 -0.02 14.94 8.68
CA HIS A 143 0.75 14.57 9.88
C HIS A 143 1.54 13.26 9.66
N ILE A 144 0.90 12.23 9.10
CA ILE A 144 1.60 10.97 8.72
C ILE A 144 2.74 11.27 7.74
N LEU A 145 2.49 12.07 6.71
CA LEU A 145 3.52 12.43 5.73
C LEU A 145 4.71 13.11 6.40
N GLY A 146 4.48 13.97 7.40
CA GLY A 146 5.54 14.60 8.20
C GLY A 146 6.37 13.55 8.96
N LEU A 147 5.74 12.65 9.71
CA LEU A 147 6.42 11.58 10.45
C LEU A 147 7.21 10.65 9.50
N VAL A 148 6.60 10.24 8.39
CA VAL A 148 7.27 9.40 7.39
C VAL A 148 8.47 10.11 6.78
N ARG A 149 8.34 11.39 6.42
CA ARG A 149 9.45 12.19 5.88
C ARG A 149 10.63 12.27 6.84
N ASP A 150 10.35 12.48 8.12
CA ASP A 150 11.40 12.55 9.16
C ASP A 150 12.13 11.20 9.30
N ILE A 151 11.41 10.08 9.24
CA ILE A 151 12.01 8.74 9.21
C ILE A 151 12.85 8.56 7.94
N VAL A 152 12.31 8.88 6.76
CA VAL A 152 13.02 8.74 5.49
C VAL A 152 14.31 9.56 5.45
N LEU A 153 14.32 10.77 6.02
CA LEU A 153 15.53 11.60 6.07
C LEU A 153 16.62 11.01 6.98
N ARG A 154 16.23 10.33 8.07
CA ARG A 154 17.20 9.67 8.98
C ARG A 154 17.69 8.33 8.47
N HIS A 155 16.87 7.63 7.71
CA HIS A 155 17.06 6.24 7.27
C HIS A 155 17.18 6.10 5.73
N ALA A 156 17.63 7.16 5.04
CA ALA A 156 17.72 7.17 3.57
C ALA A 156 18.62 6.05 2.99
N ASP A 157 19.57 5.56 3.78
CA ASP A 157 20.58 4.58 3.36
C ASP A 157 20.28 3.15 3.85
N ASP A 158 19.25 2.96 4.70
CA ASP A 158 18.92 1.65 5.25
C ASP A 158 17.52 1.17 4.84
N ALA A 159 17.13 -0.02 5.32
CA ALA A 159 15.89 -0.67 4.90
C ALA A 159 14.62 -0.06 5.49
N LEU A 160 14.70 0.80 6.54
CA LEU A 160 13.52 1.35 7.20
C LEU A 160 12.75 2.32 6.29
N ALA A 161 13.44 3.23 5.61
CA ALA A 161 12.79 4.22 4.77
C ALA A 161 12.01 3.61 3.59
N PRO A 162 12.57 2.71 2.77
CA PRO A 162 11.82 2.02 1.72
C PRO A 162 10.59 1.29 2.23
N PHE A 163 10.74 0.58 3.36
CA PHE A 163 9.64 -0.16 3.97
C PHE A 163 8.49 0.78 4.41
N ILE A 164 8.81 1.88 5.10
CA ILE A 164 7.80 2.82 5.58
C ILE A 164 7.08 3.51 4.43
N ILE A 165 7.79 3.89 3.36
CA ILE A 165 7.17 4.46 2.16
C ILE A 165 6.15 3.45 1.57
N GLN A 166 6.52 2.19 1.41
CA GLN A 166 5.63 1.15 0.90
C GLN A 166 4.42 0.91 1.82
N MET A 167 4.62 0.88 3.14
CA MET A 167 3.56 0.65 4.12
C MET A 167 2.51 1.79 4.15
N THR A 168 2.93 3.03 3.88
CA THR A 168 2.10 4.22 4.06
C THR A 168 1.65 4.89 2.76
N GLN A 169 2.11 4.43 1.59
CA GLN A 169 1.88 5.05 0.28
C GLN A 169 0.41 5.35 -0.07
N THR A 170 -0.53 4.61 0.51
CA THR A 170 -1.96 4.83 0.25
C THR A 170 -2.56 6.02 1.00
N ARG A 171 -1.79 6.67 1.86
CA ARG A 171 -2.24 7.75 2.75
C ARG A 171 -1.94 9.15 2.23
N TYR A 172 -1.19 9.27 1.15
CA TYR A 172 -0.82 10.53 0.52
C TYR A 172 -0.78 10.40 -1.00
N THR A 173 -0.56 11.51 -1.70
CA THR A 173 -0.64 11.56 -3.16
C THR A 173 0.51 10.79 -3.83
N PRO A 174 0.35 10.37 -5.10
CA PRO A 174 1.44 9.80 -5.88
C PRO A 174 2.65 10.73 -5.96
N THR A 175 2.43 12.03 -6.12
CA THR A 175 3.50 13.05 -6.17
C THR A 175 4.27 13.13 -4.85
N GLU A 176 3.57 13.06 -3.70
CA GLU A 176 4.21 13.02 -2.38
C GLU A 176 5.00 11.73 -2.17
N THR A 177 4.47 10.58 -2.64
CA THR A 177 5.21 9.30 -2.62
C THR A 177 6.49 9.39 -3.43
N LEU A 178 6.45 9.96 -4.64
CA LEU A 178 7.62 10.19 -5.49
C LEU A 178 8.63 11.13 -4.81
N ALA A 179 8.15 12.16 -4.12
CA ALA A 179 9.03 13.06 -3.35
C ALA A 179 9.76 12.33 -2.22
N LEU A 180 9.09 11.39 -1.52
CA LEU A 180 9.73 10.56 -0.49
C LEU A 180 10.76 9.59 -1.11
N ILE A 181 10.44 8.94 -2.23
CA ILE A 181 11.37 8.04 -2.95
C ILE A 181 12.64 8.80 -3.37
N ASN A 182 12.51 10.06 -3.79
CA ASN A 182 13.65 10.90 -4.19
C ASN A 182 14.59 11.27 -3.01
N LEU A 183 14.14 11.13 -1.76
CA LEU A 183 15.00 11.31 -0.58
C LEU A 183 15.85 10.07 -0.26
N LEU A 184 15.51 8.91 -0.80
CA LEU A 184 16.28 7.68 -0.62
C LEU A 184 17.65 7.78 -1.26
N SER A 185 18.64 7.07 -0.73
CA SER A 185 19.95 6.91 -1.38
C SER A 185 19.83 6.21 -2.73
N GLU A 186 20.86 6.31 -3.55
CA GLU A 186 20.91 5.64 -4.85
C GLU A 186 20.78 4.12 -4.71
N GLN A 187 21.42 3.54 -3.68
CA GLN A 187 21.33 2.12 -3.38
C GLN A 187 19.88 1.69 -3.11
N GLN A 188 19.15 2.43 -2.27
CA GLN A 188 17.76 2.11 -1.94
C GLN A 188 16.80 2.34 -3.13
N ARG A 189 17.04 3.37 -3.95
CA ARG A 189 16.25 3.59 -5.18
C ARG A 189 16.45 2.51 -6.24
N ASN A 190 17.59 1.79 -6.21
CA ASN A 190 17.85 0.66 -7.11
C ASN A 190 17.23 -0.66 -6.66
N ASP A 191 16.57 -0.71 -5.50
CA ASP A 191 15.76 -1.85 -5.09
C ASP A 191 14.58 -2.05 -6.05
N LEU A 192 14.33 -3.29 -6.46
CA LEU A 192 13.32 -3.62 -7.47
C LEU A 192 11.89 -3.25 -7.04
N ASP A 193 11.59 -3.35 -5.74
CA ASP A 193 10.26 -3.04 -5.24
C ASP A 193 10.05 -1.52 -5.18
N ILE A 194 11.11 -0.75 -4.90
CA ILE A 194 11.09 0.71 -4.96
C ILE A 194 11.00 1.20 -6.42
N GLN A 195 11.71 0.58 -7.35
CA GLN A 195 11.59 0.91 -8.78
C GLN A 195 10.16 0.68 -9.29
N ARG A 196 9.56 -0.46 -8.96
CA ARG A 196 8.16 -0.76 -9.31
C ARG A 196 7.19 0.24 -8.67
N LEU A 197 7.42 0.60 -7.40
CA LEU A 197 6.63 1.61 -6.72
C LEU A 197 6.75 2.95 -7.44
N GLN A 198 7.97 3.38 -7.80
CA GLN A 198 8.22 4.62 -8.53
C GLN A 198 7.52 4.65 -9.89
N GLU A 199 7.60 3.57 -10.67
CA GLU A 199 6.89 3.42 -11.95
C GLU A 199 5.37 3.57 -11.75
N ASN A 200 4.80 2.84 -10.80
CA ASN A 200 3.37 2.89 -10.50
C ASN A 200 2.92 4.29 -10.04
N MET A 201 3.70 4.95 -9.19
CA MET A 201 3.40 6.30 -8.71
C MET A 201 3.55 7.35 -9.81
N THR A 202 4.50 7.17 -10.74
CA THR A 202 4.63 8.04 -11.92
C THR A 202 3.38 7.95 -12.80
N LEU A 203 2.94 6.74 -13.14
CA LEU A 203 1.68 6.53 -13.88
C LEU A 203 0.47 7.10 -13.13
N ALA A 204 0.45 6.92 -11.81
CA ALA A 204 -0.60 7.44 -10.97
C ALA A 204 -0.60 8.98 -10.94
N ALA A 205 0.54 9.64 -10.87
CA ALA A 205 0.64 11.10 -10.89
C ALA A 205 0.24 11.70 -12.24
N GLU A 206 0.60 11.03 -13.34
CA GLU A 206 0.24 11.45 -14.70
C GLU A 206 -1.24 11.28 -15.03
N THR A 207 -1.98 10.57 -14.20
CA THR A 207 -3.42 10.33 -14.32
C THR A 207 -4.17 10.72 -13.03
N ASP A 208 -3.65 11.69 -12.27
CA ASP A 208 -4.29 12.20 -11.05
C ASP A 208 -5.43 13.19 -11.36
N GLU A 209 -6.09 13.69 -10.34
CA GLU A 209 -7.15 14.69 -10.49
C GLU A 209 -6.63 15.93 -11.25
N GLU A 210 -7.50 16.54 -12.03
CA GLU A 210 -7.21 17.65 -12.96
C GLU A 210 -6.39 17.26 -14.21
N MET A 211 -5.91 16.01 -14.32
CA MET A 211 -5.25 15.51 -15.53
C MET A 211 -6.24 14.98 -16.56
N PRO A 212 -5.89 15.02 -17.87
CA PRO A 212 -6.72 14.40 -18.90
C PRO A 212 -6.68 12.86 -18.74
N TYR A 213 -7.76 12.19 -19.17
CA TYR A 213 -7.77 10.73 -19.23
C TYR A 213 -6.65 10.19 -20.14
N ARG A 214 -6.19 9.00 -19.83
CA ARG A 214 -5.31 8.22 -20.72
C ARG A 214 -6.11 7.09 -21.37
N GLU A 215 -5.76 6.80 -22.62
CA GLU A 215 -6.44 5.72 -23.35
C GLU A 215 -6.20 4.38 -22.66
N LEU A 216 -7.27 3.62 -22.51
CA LEU A 216 -7.27 2.28 -22.01
C LEU A 216 -8.10 1.40 -22.95
N THR A 217 -7.58 0.26 -23.31
CA THR A 217 -8.23 -0.66 -24.24
C THR A 217 -8.54 -1.99 -23.57
N GLY A 218 -9.55 -2.65 -24.07
CA GLY A 218 -9.93 -4.00 -23.72
C GLY A 218 -10.85 -4.59 -24.77
N ILE A 219 -11.65 -5.53 -24.39
CA ILE A 219 -12.56 -6.26 -25.28
C ILE A 219 -13.99 -6.04 -24.79
N GLY A 220 -14.90 -5.80 -25.73
CA GLY A 220 -16.33 -5.76 -25.46
C GLY A 220 -16.94 -7.17 -25.41
N ARG A 221 -18.21 -7.25 -25.00
CA ARG A 221 -18.96 -8.50 -24.89
C ARG A 221 -19.02 -9.31 -26.18
N ASN A 222 -18.98 -8.64 -27.33
CA ASN A 222 -18.99 -9.26 -28.65
C ASN A 222 -17.60 -9.67 -29.16
N GLY A 223 -16.55 -9.57 -28.34
CA GLY A 223 -15.15 -9.85 -28.69
C GLY A 223 -14.46 -8.74 -29.49
N ASN A 224 -15.15 -7.63 -29.79
CA ASN A 224 -14.54 -6.50 -30.48
C ASN A 224 -13.70 -5.63 -29.52
N PRO A 225 -12.64 -4.96 -30.00
CA PRO A 225 -11.93 -3.97 -29.21
C PRO A 225 -12.88 -2.85 -28.74
N VAL A 226 -12.72 -2.44 -27.48
CA VAL A 226 -13.43 -1.31 -26.86
C VAL A 226 -12.38 -0.43 -26.20
N ARG A 227 -12.57 0.87 -26.31
CA ARG A 227 -11.65 1.91 -25.80
C ARG A 227 -12.35 2.75 -24.74
N LEU A 228 -11.57 3.29 -23.82
CA LEU A 228 -12.08 4.26 -22.86
C LEU A 228 -12.60 5.52 -23.58
N SER A 229 -11.94 5.91 -24.68
CA SER A 229 -12.38 7.00 -25.56
C SER A 229 -13.73 6.77 -26.25
N ASP A 230 -14.28 5.56 -26.23
CA ASP A 230 -15.65 5.32 -26.73
C ASP A 230 -16.72 5.88 -25.76
N PHE A 231 -16.32 6.23 -24.53
CA PHE A 231 -17.21 6.70 -23.47
C PHE A 231 -16.83 8.09 -22.94
N VAL A 232 -15.53 8.35 -22.76
CA VAL A 232 -15.01 9.58 -22.11
C VAL A 232 -14.76 10.69 -23.14
N GLY A 233 -15.08 11.93 -22.76
CA GLY A 233 -14.84 13.11 -23.62
C GLY A 233 -15.99 13.43 -24.57
N HIS A 234 -17.19 12.88 -24.34
CA HIS A 234 -18.39 13.06 -25.19
C HIS A 234 -19.49 13.93 -24.56
N GLY A 235 -19.12 14.79 -23.63
CA GLY A 235 -20.09 15.74 -23.01
C GLY A 235 -20.87 15.16 -21.84
N GLN A 236 -20.54 13.94 -21.38
CA GLN A 236 -21.13 13.31 -20.21
C GLN A 236 -20.08 13.04 -19.14
N TYR A 237 -20.50 13.01 -17.88
CA TYR A 237 -19.66 12.47 -16.80
C TYR A 237 -19.56 10.96 -16.94
N VAL A 238 -18.37 10.39 -16.72
CA VAL A 238 -18.17 8.95 -16.79
C VAL A 238 -17.53 8.45 -15.50
N LEU A 239 -18.21 7.52 -14.82
CA LEU A 239 -17.65 6.79 -13.68
C LEU A 239 -17.12 5.45 -14.17
N ALA A 240 -15.80 5.26 -14.08
CA ALA A 240 -15.16 3.98 -14.31
C ALA A 240 -15.00 3.24 -12.99
N ASP A 241 -15.58 2.03 -12.92
CA ASP A 241 -15.43 1.08 -11.82
C ASP A 241 -14.45 -0.01 -12.22
N PHE A 242 -13.27 -0.02 -11.59
CA PHE A 242 -12.25 -1.03 -11.81
C PHE A 242 -12.48 -2.20 -10.86
N TRP A 243 -12.81 -3.37 -11.42
CA TRP A 243 -13.23 -4.51 -10.64
C TRP A 243 -12.81 -5.86 -11.26
N ALA A 244 -13.11 -6.97 -10.58
CA ALA A 244 -12.97 -8.32 -11.10
C ALA A 244 -14.01 -9.26 -10.47
N SER A 245 -14.33 -10.35 -11.15
CA SER A 245 -15.33 -11.33 -10.70
C SER A 245 -14.94 -12.06 -9.41
N TRP A 246 -13.65 -12.19 -9.16
CA TRP A 246 -13.05 -12.81 -7.97
C TRP A 246 -12.81 -11.83 -6.80
N CYS A 247 -12.99 -10.53 -7.04
CA CYS A 247 -12.78 -9.50 -6.02
C CYS A 247 -14.00 -9.41 -5.09
N GLY A 248 -13.96 -10.07 -3.95
CA GLY A 248 -15.04 -10.06 -2.96
C GLY A 248 -15.53 -8.66 -2.58
N PRO A 249 -14.65 -7.72 -2.18
CA PRO A 249 -15.04 -6.34 -1.88
C PRO A 249 -15.69 -5.60 -3.06
N CYS A 250 -15.24 -5.85 -4.32
CA CYS A 250 -15.85 -5.26 -5.52
C CYS A 250 -17.30 -5.74 -5.69
N VAL A 251 -17.50 -7.06 -5.59
CA VAL A 251 -18.82 -7.69 -5.69
C VAL A 251 -19.77 -7.18 -4.60
N ALA A 252 -19.28 -7.03 -3.37
CA ALA A 252 -20.09 -6.52 -2.25
C ALA A 252 -20.57 -5.09 -2.46
N ARG A 253 -19.79 -4.23 -3.16
CA ARG A 253 -20.14 -2.82 -3.44
C ARG A 253 -20.93 -2.61 -4.73
N MET A 254 -20.99 -3.60 -5.61
CA MET A 254 -21.66 -3.49 -6.90
C MET A 254 -23.13 -2.99 -6.82
N PRO A 255 -23.96 -3.38 -5.82
CA PRO A 255 -25.31 -2.82 -5.68
C PRO A 255 -25.32 -1.29 -5.50
N GLN A 256 -24.33 -0.72 -4.81
CA GLN A 256 -24.19 0.72 -4.63
C GLN A 256 -23.82 1.39 -5.95
N VAL A 257 -22.87 0.82 -6.73
CA VAL A 257 -22.48 1.34 -8.05
C VAL A 257 -23.66 1.32 -9.02
N ILE A 258 -24.45 0.22 -9.03
CA ILE A 258 -25.68 0.14 -9.83
C ILE A 258 -26.69 1.21 -9.43
N ASN A 259 -26.81 1.49 -8.13
CA ASN A 259 -27.68 2.58 -7.64
C ASN A 259 -27.20 3.95 -8.11
N LEU A 260 -25.91 4.24 -8.06
CA LEU A 260 -25.33 5.48 -8.60
C LEU A 260 -25.62 5.63 -10.10
N ALA A 261 -25.42 4.55 -10.87
CA ALA A 261 -25.71 4.54 -12.30
C ALA A 261 -27.17 4.89 -12.61
N ARG A 262 -28.12 4.37 -11.84
CA ARG A 262 -29.57 4.65 -12.02
C ARG A 262 -29.94 6.06 -11.56
N ARG A 263 -29.43 6.48 -10.39
CA ARG A 263 -29.81 7.75 -9.76
C ARG A 263 -29.36 8.95 -10.56
N TYR A 264 -28.19 8.90 -11.16
CA TYR A 264 -27.57 10.04 -11.83
C TYR A 264 -27.61 9.95 -13.37
N ALA A 265 -28.26 8.91 -13.94
CA ALA A 265 -28.37 8.75 -15.40
C ALA A 265 -28.99 9.98 -16.09
N ASP A 266 -30.14 10.46 -15.59
CA ASP A 266 -30.84 11.62 -16.15
C ASP A 266 -30.08 12.95 -15.93
N GLN A 267 -29.07 12.95 -15.06
CA GLN A 267 -28.17 14.08 -14.80
C GLN A 267 -26.89 14.03 -15.64
N GLY A 268 -26.79 13.06 -16.53
CA GLY A 268 -25.66 12.94 -17.47
C GLY A 268 -24.49 12.10 -16.97
N LEU A 269 -24.70 11.23 -15.97
CA LEU A 269 -23.70 10.25 -15.55
C LEU A 269 -23.85 8.97 -16.37
N GLN A 270 -22.77 8.55 -17.02
CA GLN A 270 -22.58 7.19 -17.52
C GLN A 270 -21.66 6.42 -16.58
N VAL A 271 -21.97 5.16 -16.30
CA VAL A 271 -21.09 4.24 -15.59
C VAL A 271 -20.57 3.20 -16.54
N ILE A 272 -19.28 2.83 -16.41
CA ILE A 272 -18.66 1.73 -17.14
C ILE A 272 -17.90 0.85 -16.16
N GLY A 273 -17.95 -0.47 -16.38
CA GLY A 273 -17.08 -1.40 -15.65
C GLY A 273 -15.81 -1.68 -16.44
N ILE A 274 -14.67 -1.72 -15.77
CA ILE A 274 -13.39 -2.07 -16.37
C ILE A 274 -12.84 -3.27 -15.62
N THR A 275 -12.83 -4.44 -16.27
CA THR A 275 -12.35 -5.66 -15.63
C THR A 275 -10.86 -5.84 -15.82
N MET A 276 -10.22 -6.32 -14.76
CA MET A 276 -8.83 -6.77 -14.81
C MET A 276 -8.70 -7.95 -15.76
N LYS A 277 -7.46 -8.29 -16.16
CA LYS A 277 -7.18 -9.42 -17.04
C LYS A 277 -7.62 -10.75 -16.38
N GLU A 278 -8.80 -11.21 -16.73
CA GLU A 278 -9.38 -12.49 -16.34
C GLU A 278 -10.14 -13.10 -17.52
N PRO A 279 -10.56 -14.40 -17.50
CA PRO A 279 -11.41 -14.96 -18.55
C PRO A 279 -12.71 -14.16 -18.69
N ILE A 280 -13.08 -13.82 -19.93
CA ILE A 280 -14.30 -13.03 -20.21
C ILE A 280 -15.53 -13.70 -19.65
N GLU A 281 -15.61 -15.02 -19.75
CA GLU A 281 -16.74 -15.82 -19.28
C GLU A 281 -16.96 -15.67 -17.77
N ALA A 282 -15.88 -15.51 -16.99
CA ALA A 282 -15.95 -15.28 -15.56
C ALA A 282 -16.54 -13.90 -15.24
N SER A 283 -16.04 -12.85 -15.93
CA SER A 283 -16.57 -11.49 -15.80
C SER A 283 -18.03 -11.41 -16.27
N GLU A 284 -18.37 -11.97 -17.44
CA GLU A 284 -19.74 -11.96 -17.96
C GLU A 284 -20.71 -12.72 -17.06
N GLY A 285 -20.31 -13.88 -16.54
CA GLY A 285 -21.09 -14.63 -15.57
C GLY A 285 -21.37 -13.82 -14.30
N ALA A 286 -20.40 -13.03 -13.84
CA ALA A 286 -20.60 -12.13 -12.72
C ALA A 286 -21.50 -10.94 -13.08
N VAL A 287 -21.33 -10.33 -14.24
CA VAL A 287 -22.21 -9.25 -14.75
C VAL A 287 -23.67 -9.70 -14.78
N GLN A 288 -23.95 -10.89 -15.31
CA GLN A 288 -25.30 -11.46 -15.36
C GLN A 288 -25.84 -11.75 -13.96
N ARG A 289 -25.05 -12.42 -13.11
CA ARG A 289 -25.46 -12.79 -11.74
C ARG A 289 -25.78 -11.56 -10.88
N LEU A 290 -24.99 -10.49 -11.01
CA LEU A 290 -25.14 -9.24 -10.24
C LEU A 290 -26.16 -8.27 -10.89
N GLY A 291 -26.63 -8.55 -12.10
CA GLY A 291 -27.56 -7.68 -12.82
C GLY A 291 -26.98 -6.31 -13.17
N ILE A 292 -25.66 -6.25 -13.52
CA ILE A 292 -24.97 -5.01 -13.87
C ILE A 292 -25.52 -4.45 -15.18
N PRO A 293 -26.10 -3.24 -15.19
CA PRO A 293 -26.82 -2.71 -16.37
C PRO A 293 -25.94 -1.90 -17.32
N PHE A 294 -24.69 -1.60 -16.95
CA PHE A 294 -23.81 -0.70 -17.69
C PHE A 294 -22.74 -1.44 -18.49
N PRO A 295 -22.18 -0.81 -19.56
CA PRO A 295 -21.17 -1.42 -20.43
C PRO A 295 -19.89 -1.81 -19.69
N GLN A 296 -19.17 -2.77 -20.26
CA GLN A 296 -17.93 -3.31 -19.70
C GLN A 296 -16.80 -3.25 -20.72
N ILE A 297 -15.60 -2.93 -20.23
CA ILE A 297 -14.33 -3.13 -20.92
C ILE A 297 -13.64 -4.31 -20.25
N TYR A 298 -13.61 -5.46 -20.93
CA TYR A 298 -13.04 -6.68 -20.39
C TYR A 298 -11.53 -6.80 -20.68
N GLN A 299 -10.82 -7.59 -19.88
CA GLN A 299 -9.41 -7.95 -20.06
C GLN A 299 -8.46 -6.74 -20.19
N SER A 300 -8.75 -5.69 -19.47
CA SER A 300 -7.96 -4.47 -19.49
C SER A 300 -6.72 -4.57 -18.58
N THR A 301 -5.77 -3.65 -18.75
CA THR A 301 -4.53 -3.57 -17.98
C THR A 301 -4.39 -2.21 -17.28
N PRO A 302 -5.27 -1.89 -16.32
CA PRO A 302 -5.29 -0.56 -15.69
C PRO A 302 -4.03 -0.24 -14.86
N MET A 303 -3.29 -1.27 -14.41
CA MET A 303 -2.02 -1.08 -13.71
C MET A 303 -0.99 -0.34 -14.58
N SER A 304 -0.83 -0.75 -15.84
CA SER A 304 0.14 -0.15 -16.76
C SER A 304 -0.32 1.20 -17.34
N THR A 305 -1.58 1.59 -17.18
CA THR A 305 -2.09 2.84 -17.74
C THR A 305 -2.33 3.88 -16.64
N TYR A 306 -2.92 3.46 -15.54
CA TYR A 306 -3.35 4.33 -14.46
C TYR A 306 -2.61 4.09 -13.14
N GLY A 307 -1.67 3.16 -13.06
CA GLY A 307 -1.01 2.78 -11.81
C GLY A 307 -1.98 2.20 -10.77
N ILE A 308 -3.08 1.57 -11.20
CA ILE A 308 -4.05 0.93 -10.30
C ILE A 308 -3.51 -0.42 -9.86
N THR A 309 -3.04 -0.50 -8.62
CA THR A 309 -2.40 -1.69 -8.04
C THR A 309 -3.36 -2.55 -7.21
N ALA A 310 -4.52 -2.00 -6.85
CA ALA A 310 -5.54 -2.69 -6.06
C ALA A 310 -6.95 -2.34 -6.54
N ILE A 311 -7.90 -3.27 -6.38
CA ILE A 311 -9.32 -3.10 -6.64
C ILE A 311 -10.16 -3.46 -5.40
N PRO A 312 -11.35 -2.85 -5.21
CA PRO A 312 -12.03 -1.91 -6.11
C PRO A 312 -11.29 -0.56 -6.22
N ALA A 313 -11.44 0.12 -7.36
CA ALA A 313 -10.99 1.48 -7.57
C ALA A 313 -11.97 2.22 -8.48
N PHE A 314 -12.14 3.53 -8.26
CA PHE A 314 -13.03 4.37 -9.05
C PHE A 314 -12.28 5.56 -9.63
N ILE A 315 -12.64 5.93 -10.88
CA ILE A 315 -12.22 7.19 -11.49
C ILE A 315 -13.47 7.85 -12.06
N LEU A 316 -13.68 9.12 -11.70
CA LEU A 316 -14.74 9.95 -12.29
C LEU A 316 -14.14 10.94 -13.28
N PHE A 317 -14.63 10.93 -14.51
CA PHE A 317 -14.22 11.83 -15.58
C PHE A 317 -15.28 12.91 -15.81
N ALA A 318 -14.81 14.14 -16.05
CA ALA A 318 -15.61 15.24 -16.52
C ALA A 318 -16.08 15.04 -17.98
N PRO A 319 -17.05 15.85 -18.46
CA PRO A 319 -17.53 15.81 -19.84
C PRO A 319 -16.46 16.01 -20.93
N ASP A 320 -15.38 16.69 -20.62
CA ASP A 320 -14.22 16.90 -21.49
C ASP A 320 -13.12 15.83 -21.37
N GLY A 321 -13.28 14.87 -20.43
CA GLY A 321 -12.32 13.82 -20.17
C GLY A 321 -11.30 14.14 -19.07
N THR A 322 -11.40 15.27 -18.40
CA THR A 322 -10.59 15.59 -17.22
C THR A 322 -10.97 14.69 -16.05
N ILE A 323 -9.99 14.21 -15.29
CA ILE A 323 -10.20 13.38 -14.11
C ILE A 323 -10.64 14.27 -12.94
N LEU A 324 -11.82 14.00 -12.38
CA LEU A 324 -12.43 14.76 -11.28
C LEU A 324 -12.31 14.10 -9.92
N LEU A 325 -12.20 12.80 -9.89
CA LEU A 325 -12.05 12.01 -8.67
C LEU A 325 -11.23 10.76 -9.00
N ARG A 326 -10.27 10.51 -8.13
CA ARG A 326 -9.42 9.33 -8.19
C ARG A 326 -9.04 8.88 -6.78
N ARG A 327 -8.35 7.77 -6.64
CA ARG A 327 -7.81 7.25 -5.37
C ARG A 327 -8.87 6.92 -4.31
N THR A 328 -10.09 6.63 -4.75
CA THR A 328 -11.14 6.16 -3.86
C THR A 328 -11.52 4.72 -4.17
N ILE A 329 -11.80 3.98 -3.11
CA ILE A 329 -12.39 2.64 -3.16
C ILE A 329 -13.84 2.67 -2.67
N SER A 330 -14.36 3.84 -2.31
CA SER A 330 -15.66 4.03 -1.65
C SER A 330 -16.70 4.60 -2.61
N PRO A 331 -17.81 3.86 -2.88
CA PRO A 331 -18.95 4.40 -3.59
C PRO A 331 -19.55 5.63 -2.91
N GLU A 332 -19.44 5.76 -1.59
CA GLU A 332 -19.93 6.89 -0.82
C GLU A 332 -19.14 8.17 -1.13
N ALA A 333 -17.81 8.06 -1.27
CA ALA A 333 -16.98 9.21 -1.71
C ALA A 333 -17.30 9.63 -3.14
N VAL A 334 -17.58 8.67 -4.04
CA VAL A 334 -18.09 8.95 -5.40
C VAL A 334 -19.42 9.68 -5.33
N GLU A 335 -20.36 9.20 -4.51
CA GLU A 335 -21.68 9.84 -4.35
C GLU A 335 -21.56 11.25 -3.79
N ALA A 336 -20.67 11.48 -2.82
CA ALA A 336 -20.42 12.82 -2.30
C ALA A 336 -19.95 13.79 -3.40
N LYS A 337 -19.00 13.36 -4.24
CA LYS A 337 -18.53 14.16 -5.38
C LYS A 337 -19.64 14.42 -6.40
N LEU A 338 -20.46 13.42 -6.72
CA LEU A 338 -21.60 13.57 -7.63
C LEU A 338 -22.66 14.55 -7.08
N LYS A 339 -22.97 14.49 -5.78
CA LYS A 339 -23.85 15.46 -5.13
C LYS A 339 -23.33 16.89 -5.23
N ALA A 340 -22.03 17.09 -5.01
CA ALA A 340 -21.42 18.40 -5.17
C ALA A 340 -21.54 18.93 -6.60
N LEU A 341 -21.36 18.06 -7.60
CA LEU A 341 -21.41 18.41 -9.02
C LEU A 341 -22.84 18.69 -9.50
N PHE A 342 -23.82 17.87 -9.10
CA PHE A 342 -25.18 17.92 -9.66
C PHE A 342 -26.20 18.65 -8.77
N GLU A 343 -26.03 18.58 -7.44
CA GLU A 343 -26.98 19.14 -6.48
C GLU A 343 -26.51 20.48 -5.89
N GLY A 344 -25.28 20.92 -6.23
CA GLY A 344 -24.72 22.20 -5.74
C GLY A 344 -24.42 22.17 -4.23
N VAL A 345 -24.31 20.99 -3.64
CA VAL A 345 -23.96 20.79 -2.22
C VAL A 345 -22.45 20.97 -2.08
N ASN A 346 -22.02 21.98 -1.34
CA ASN A 346 -20.62 22.13 -1.00
C ASN A 346 -20.16 20.89 -0.21
N LEU A 347 -19.07 20.28 -0.65
CA LEU A 347 -18.39 19.23 0.13
C LEU A 347 -17.84 19.86 1.41
N PRO A 348 -17.98 19.20 2.57
CA PRO A 348 -17.41 19.67 3.84
C PRO A 348 -15.90 19.75 3.83
#